data_21cb710272b625aae6d30be128da25e8
#
_entry.id   21cb710272b625aae6d30be128da25e8
#
_cell.length_a   1.000
_cell.length_b   1.000
_cell.length_c   1.000
_cell.angle_alpha   90.00
_cell.angle_beta   90.00
_cell.angle_gamma   90.00
#
_symmetry.space_group_name_H-M   'P 1'
#
loop_
_entity.id
_entity.type
_entity.pdbx_description
1 polymer ?
#
loop_
_entity_poly.entity_id
_entity_poly.type
_entity_poly.pdbx_seq_one_letter_code
_entity_poly.pdbx_strand_id
1 'polypeptide(L)'
;MHSQAAEVFIVDELRRGLSPTLYYHGLHHTLDVTQVAMELAAAEGVTDSEDLALLRTAALYHDAGFLHTYQGHEARGSELARATLPGFGYSPGHVERICAMIMATKYPQEPASHLAQIICDADLDYLGRPDFEPISTSLFHELTARQLIADEHAWFQLQASFLTHHHYWTATTVARRAAPKQAQLNHILALLAAWPSPGATQ
;
A
#
# COMPACT_ATOMS: atom_id res chain seq x y z
N MET A 1 -4.00 -25.44 2.58
CA MET A 1 -4.65 -24.22 2.10
C MET A 1 -4.79 -24.23 0.59
N HIS A 2 -5.87 -23.66 0.07
CA HIS A 2 -6.18 -23.54 -1.35
C HIS A 2 -5.97 -22.07 -1.79
N SER A 3 -4.71 -21.64 -1.83
CA SER A 3 -4.34 -20.23 -2.02
C SER A 3 -4.86 -19.65 -3.34
N GLN A 4 -4.81 -20.41 -4.43
CA GLN A 4 -5.36 -19.97 -5.72
C GLN A 4 -6.87 -19.71 -5.68
N ALA A 5 -7.64 -20.53 -4.95
CA ALA A 5 -9.08 -20.33 -4.80
C ALA A 5 -9.39 -19.09 -3.95
N ALA A 6 -8.60 -18.83 -2.89
CA ALA A 6 -8.71 -17.62 -2.08
C ALA A 6 -8.36 -16.36 -2.89
N GLU A 7 -7.32 -16.43 -3.74
CA GLU A 7 -6.95 -15.34 -4.66
C GLU A 7 -8.09 -15.00 -5.62
N VAL A 8 -8.64 -16.02 -6.32
CA VAL A 8 -9.77 -15.80 -7.24
C VAL A 8 -10.96 -15.17 -6.50
N PHE A 9 -11.27 -15.66 -5.32
CA PHE A 9 -12.36 -15.13 -4.50
C PHE A 9 -12.15 -13.64 -4.19
N ILE A 10 -11.00 -13.27 -3.59
CA ILE A 10 -10.80 -11.88 -3.16
C ILE A 10 -10.67 -10.91 -4.35
N VAL A 11 -10.01 -11.31 -5.42
CA VAL A 11 -9.91 -10.49 -6.64
C VAL A 11 -11.29 -10.23 -7.24
N ASP A 12 -12.18 -11.22 -7.23
CA ASP A 12 -13.56 -11.06 -7.70
C ASP A 12 -14.39 -10.15 -6.79
N GLU A 13 -14.23 -10.25 -5.47
CA GLU A 13 -14.89 -9.35 -4.51
C GLU A 13 -14.42 -7.90 -4.72
N LEU A 14 -13.11 -7.67 -4.83
CA LEU A 14 -12.53 -6.35 -5.08
C LEU A 14 -13.02 -5.77 -6.42
N ARG A 15 -13.02 -6.58 -7.49
CA ARG A 15 -13.48 -6.15 -8.82
C ARG A 15 -14.93 -5.68 -8.84
N ARG A 16 -15.79 -6.36 -8.05
CA ARG A 16 -17.23 -6.07 -8.02
C ARG A 16 -17.61 -4.99 -7.02
N GLY A 17 -16.87 -4.90 -5.90
CA GLY A 17 -17.31 -4.15 -4.73
C GLY A 17 -16.56 -2.85 -4.47
N LEU A 18 -15.36 -2.66 -5.03
CA LEU A 18 -14.63 -1.41 -4.82
C LEU A 18 -15.34 -0.23 -5.47
N SER A 19 -15.39 0.88 -4.75
CA SER A 19 -15.96 2.12 -5.27
C SER A 19 -15.15 2.62 -6.48
N PRO A 20 -15.79 3.07 -7.56
CA PRO A 20 -15.11 3.66 -8.71
C PRO A 20 -14.37 4.98 -8.38
N THR A 21 -14.58 5.54 -7.19
CA THR A 21 -13.86 6.73 -6.71
C THR A 21 -12.60 6.39 -5.92
N LEU A 22 -12.23 5.12 -5.83
CA LEU A 22 -10.92 4.67 -5.34
C LEU A 22 -9.93 4.70 -6.51
N TYR A 23 -9.45 5.91 -6.83
CA TYR A 23 -8.56 6.13 -7.97
C TYR A 23 -7.15 5.59 -7.73
N TYR A 24 -6.73 5.51 -6.45
CA TYR A 24 -5.46 4.92 -6.03
C TYR A 24 -5.68 3.52 -5.42
N HIS A 25 -6.52 3.38 -4.38
CA HIS A 25 -6.78 2.11 -3.69
C HIS A 25 -7.75 1.20 -4.47
N GLY A 26 -7.62 1.18 -5.78
CA GLY A 26 -8.36 0.29 -6.68
C GLY A 26 -7.71 -1.09 -6.82
N LEU A 27 -8.37 -2.01 -7.52
CA LEU A 27 -7.84 -3.35 -7.77
C LEU A 27 -6.45 -3.35 -8.42
N HIS A 28 -6.15 -2.35 -9.25
CA HIS A 28 -4.83 -2.21 -9.89
C HIS A 28 -3.70 -2.03 -8.87
N HIS A 29 -3.93 -1.25 -7.79
CA HIS A 29 -2.98 -1.11 -6.69
C HIS A 29 -2.76 -2.44 -5.96
N THR A 30 -3.83 -3.13 -5.58
CA THR A 30 -3.73 -4.44 -4.92
C THR A 30 -2.91 -5.45 -5.76
N LEU A 31 -3.11 -5.46 -7.08
CA LEU A 31 -2.36 -6.35 -7.98
C LEU A 31 -0.89 -5.93 -8.13
N ASP A 32 -0.61 -4.62 -8.22
CA ASP A 32 0.75 -4.08 -8.26
C ASP A 32 1.51 -4.43 -6.97
N VAL A 33 0.93 -4.15 -5.81
CA VAL A 33 1.51 -4.51 -4.50
C VAL A 33 1.76 -6.01 -4.38
N THR A 34 0.83 -6.85 -4.87
CA THR A 34 1.01 -8.30 -4.85
C THR A 34 2.19 -8.73 -5.72
N GLN A 35 2.35 -8.16 -6.91
CA GLN A 35 3.47 -8.45 -7.80
C GLN A 35 4.78 -8.00 -7.16
N VAL A 36 4.86 -6.76 -6.68
CA VAL A 36 6.07 -6.19 -6.05
C VAL A 36 6.46 -6.98 -4.80
N ALA A 37 5.50 -7.39 -3.96
CA ALA A 37 5.77 -8.20 -2.78
C ALA A 37 6.44 -9.53 -3.14
N MET A 38 6.00 -10.19 -4.21
CA MET A 38 6.61 -11.44 -4.67
C MET A 38 8.02 -11.22 -5.26
N GLU A 39 8.23 -10.11 -5.99
CA GLU A 39 9.54 -9.73 -6.52
C GLU A 39 10.54 -9.40 -5.39
N LEU A 40 10.09 -8.67 -4.36
CA LEU A 40 10.89 -8.37 -3.18
C LEU A 40 11.20 -9.63 -2.37
N ALA A 41 10.21 -10.51 -2.16
CA ALA A 41 10.41 -11.77 -1.45
C ALA A 41 11.50 -12.62 -2.13
N ALA A 42 11.48 -12.71 -3.46
CA ALA A 42 12.52 -13.43 -4.22
C ALA A 42 13.89 -12.75 -4.07
N ALA A 43 13.97 -11.42 -4.11
CA ALA A 43 15.21 -10.67 -3.97
C ALA A 43 15.78 -10.73 -2.53
N GLU A 44 14.92 -10.83 -1.52
CA GLU A 44 15.25 -11.00 -0.11
C GLU A 44 15.50 -12.48 0.28
N GLY A 45 15.45 -13.41 -0.68
CA GLY A 45 15.80 -14.81 -0.47
C GLY A 45 14.72 -15.64 0.24
N VAL A 46 13.46 -15.20 0.22
CA VAL A 46 12.34 -16.00 0.76
C VAL A 46 12.06 -17.16 -0.19
N THR A 47 12.27 -18.39 0.27
CA THR A 47 12.13 -19.61 -0.54
C THR A 47 11.07 -20.57 -0.01
N ASP A 48 10.61 -20.39 1.22
CA ASP A 48 9.57 -21.22 1.80
C ASP A 48 8.23 -20.99 1.09
N SER A 49 7.65 -22.07 0.58
CA SER A 49 6.44 -22.01 -0.23
C SER A 49 5.19 -21.59 0.58
N GLU A 50 5.17 -21.89 1.89
CA GLU A 50 4.09 -21.46 2.77
C GLU A 50 4.20 -19.95 3.04
N ASP A 51 5.38 -19.46 3.36
CA ASP A 51 5.64 -18.02 3.55
C ASP A 51 5.28 -17.21 2.31
N LEU A 52 5.66 -17.67 1.12
CA LEU A 52 5.30 -17.03 -0.14
C LEU A 52 3.78 -17.01 -0.37
N ALA A 53 3.08 -18.11 -0.06
CA ALA A 53 1.63 -18.16 -0.20
C ALA A 53 0.91 -17.23 0.82
N LEU A 54 1.40 -17.16 2.05
CA LEU A 54 0.85 -16.26 3.07
C LEU A 54 1.10 -14.79 2.73
N LEU A 55 2.31 -14.44 2.27
CA LEU A 55 2.65 -13.08 1.83
C LEU A 55 1.76 -12.65 0.66
N ARG A 56 1.64 -13.50 -0.37
CA ARG A 56 0.77 -13.24 -1.52
C ARG A 56 -0.67 -13.02 -1.11
N THR A 57 -1.19 -13.85 -0.20
CA THR A 57 -2.55 -13.70 0.32
C THR A 57 -2.70 -12.41 1.12
N ALA A 58 -1.73 -12.05 1.96
CA ALA A 58 -1.75 -10.80 2.70
C ALA A 58 -1.77 -9.58 1.78
N ALA A 59 -0.95 -9.58 0.72
CA ALA A 59 -0.92 -8.52 -0.27
C ALA A 59 -2.26 -8.37 -1.03
N LEU A 60 -2.95 -9.46 -1.32
CA LEU A 60 -4.28 -9.42 -1.94
C LEU A 60 -5.38 -8.90 -0.99
N TYR A 61 -5.20 -9.05 0.32
CA TYR A 61 -6.19 -8.67 1.33
C TYR A 61 -5.88 -7.34 2.02
N HIS A 62 -4.68 -6.73 1.87
CA HIS A 62 -4.25 -5.60 2.68
C HIS A 62 -5.23 -4.42 2.61
N ASP A 63 -5.73 -4.14 1.42
CA ASP A 63 -6.67 -3.07 1.13
C ASP A 63 -8.12 -3.54 0.96
N ALA A 64 -8.40 -4.84 1.20
CA ALA A 64 -9.76 -5.38 1.02
C ALA A 64 -10.81 -4.72 1.94
N GLY A 65 -10.39 -4.07 3.00
CA GLY A 65 -11.26 -3.30 3.87
C GLY A 65 -11.94 -2.11 3.20
N PHE A 66 -11.37 -1.57 2.11
CA PHE A 66 -12.00 -0.52 1.28
C PHE A 66 -13.32 -0.93 0.64
N LEU A 67 -13.63 -2.21 0.60
CA LEU A 67 -14.99 -2.71 0.26
C LEU A 67 -16.05 -2.18 1.23
N HIS A 68 -15.68 -1.77 2.44
CA HIS A 68 -16.61 -1.44 3.50
C HIS A 68 -16.37 -0.07 4.16
N THR A 69 -15.11 0.35 4.28
CA THR A 69 -14.74 1.60 4.96
C THR A 69 -13.47 2.20 4.39
N TYR A 70 -13.37 3.52 4.44
CA TYR A 70 -12.15 4.21 4.06
C TYR A 70 -11.17 4.29 5.24
N GLN A 71 -11.66 4.63 6.42
CA GLN A 71 -10.82 4.71 7.62
C GLN A 71 -10.79 3.36 8.34
N GLY A 72 -9.58 2.91 8.73
CA GLY A 72 -9.38 1.63 9.41
C GLY A 72 -9.63 0.42 8.50
N HIS A 73 -9.39 0.59 7.20
CA HIS A 73 -9.53 -0.47 6.21
C HIS A 73 -8.63 -1.67 6.52
N GLU A 74 -7.46 -1.50 7.12
CA GLU A 74 -6.56 -2.58 7.50
C GLU A 74 -7.20 -3.53 8.53
N ALA A 75 -7.85 -2.96 9.55
CA ALA A 75 -8.59 -3.74 10.53
C ALA A 75 -9.76 -4.47 9.87
N ARG A 76 -10.48 -3.78 8.99
CA ARG A 76 -11.61 -4.37 8.26
C ARG A 76 -11.17 -5.44 7.27
N GLY A 77 -10.04 -5.26 6.58
CA GLY A 77 -9.39 -6.28 5.74
C GLY A 77 -9.00 -7.52 6.53
N SER A 78 -8.45 -7.33 7.75
CA SER A 78 -8.13 -8.42 8.67
C SER A 78 -9.39 -9.18 9.13
N GLU A 79 -10.50 -8.48 9.40
CA GLU A 79 -11.79 -9.13 9.72
C GLU A 79 -12.29 -9.97 8.54
N LEU A 80 -12.19 -9.44 7.31
CA LEU A 80 -12.57 -10.17 6.10
C LEU A 80 -11.69 -11.43 5.91
N ALA A 81 -10.38 -11.31 6.13
CA ALA A 81 -9.46 -12.45 6.06
C ALA A 81 -9.83 -13.54 7.08
N ARG A 82 -10.13 -13.16 8.34
CA ARG A 82 -10.60 -14.11 9.38
C ARG A 82 -11.92 -14.79 9.02
N ALA A 83 -12.81 -14.08 8.37
CA ALA A 83 -14.11 -14.62 7.98
C ALA A 83 -14.04 -15.57 6.79
N THR A 84 -13.13 -15.34 5.85
CA THR A 84 -13.15 -16.04 4.55
C THR A 84 -12.07 -17.11 4.41
N LEU A 85 -10.84 -16.86 4.87
CA LEU A 85 -9.69 -17.74 4.64
C LEU A 85 -9.85 -19.15 5.24
N PRO A 86 -10.51 -19.36 6.41
CA PRO A 86 -10.77 -20.72 6.89
C PRO A 86 -11.53 -21.60 5.89
N GLY A 87 -12.45 -21.01 5.11
CA GLY A 87 -13.18 -21.70 4.05
C GLY A 87 -12.30 -22.21 2.91
N PHE A 88 -11.08 -21.66 2.77
CA PHE A 88 -10.06 -22.09 1.81
C PHE A 88 -8.96 -22.97 2.47
N GLY A 89 -9.22 -23.49 3.68
CA GLY A 89 -8.31 -24.41 4.38
C GLY A 89 -7.09 -23.73 5.00
N TYR A 90 -7.12 -22.43 5.25
CA TYR A 90 -6.11 -21.76 6.06
C TYR A 90 -6.32 -22.11 7.54
N SER A 91 -5.24 -22.47 8.22
CA SER A 91 -5.26 -22.70 9.67
C SER A 91 -5.40 -21.37 10.44
N PRO A 92 -5.83 -21.40 11.71
CA PRO A 92 -5.84 -20.20 12.55
C PRO A 92 -4.48 -19.49 12.59
N GLY A 93 -3.37 -20.24 12.64
CA GLY A 93 -2.02 -19.66 12.61
C GLY A 93 -1.69 -18.95 11.28
N HIS A 94 -2.14 -19.50 10.14
CA HIS A 94 -2.00 -18.83 8.83
C HIS A 94 -2.77 -17.52 8.80
N VAL A 95 -4.01 -17.53 9.27
CA VAL A 95 -4.89 -16.34 9.29
C VAL A 95 -4.28 -15.23 10.15
N GLU A 96 -3.80 -15.55 11.35
CA GLU A 96 -3.19 -14.53 12.22
C GLU A 96 -1.89 -13.97 11.62
N ARG A 97 -1.07 -14.77 10.96
CA ARG A 97 0.12 -14.28 10.23
C ARG A 97 -0.26 -13.33 9.10
N ILE A 98 -1.30 -13.66 8.33
CA ILE A 98 -1.83 -12.79 7.27
C ILE A 98 -2.36 -11.49 7.86
N CYS A 99 -3.18 -11.56 8.91
CA CYS A 99 -3.70 -10.37 9.58
C CYS A 99 -2.59 -9.48 10.17
N ALA A 100 -1.53 -10.07 10.71
CA ALA A 100 -0.38 -9.30 11.20
C ALA A 100 0.34 -8.54 10.06
N MET A 101 0.47 -9.14 8.87
CA MET A 101 1.01 -8.47 7.68
C MET A 101 0.09 -7.37 7.18
N ILE A 102 -1.23 -7.58 7.12
CA ILE A 102 -2.22 -6.56 6.76
C ILE A 102 -2.14 -5.38 7.73
N MET A 103 -2.15 -5.64 9.03
CA MET A 103 -2.07 -4.58 10.05
C MET A 103 -0.76 -3.80 10.02
N ALA A 104 0.34 -4.42 9.55
CA ALA A 104 1.63 -3.75 9.44
C ALA A 104 1.67 -2.66 8.36
N THR A 105 0.79 -2.72 7.34
CA THR A 105 0.71 -1.67 6.31
C THR A 105 0.07 -0.37 6.81
N LYS A 106 -0.63 -0.43 7.95
CA LYS A 106 -1.23 0.77 8.57
C LYS A 106 -0.15 1.79 8.93
N TYR A 107 -0.37 3.04 8.50
CA TYR A 107 0.55 4.12 8.84
C TYR A 107 0.28 4.72 10.25
N PRO A 108 1.32 4.98 11.06
CA PRO A 108 2.73 4.65 10.80
C PRO A 108 2.97 3.14 10.80
N GLN A 109 3.77 2.67 9.82
CA GLN A 109 4.05 1.23 9.66
C GLN A 109 4.95 0.71 10.80
N GLU A 110 4.60 -0.45 11.36
CA GLU A 110 5.37 -1.12 12.42
C GLU A 110 5.50 -2.63 12.13
N PRO A 111 6.24 -3.04 11.08
CA PRO A 111 6.36 -4.45 10.72
C PRO A 111 7.20 -5.24 11.72
N ALA A 112 6.60 -6.29 12.31
CA ALA A 112 7.23 -7.14 13.32
C ALA A 112 7.93 -8.39 12.74
N SER A 113 7.88 -8.60 11.41
CA SER A 113 8.52 -9.75 10.76
C SER A 113 9.08 -9.37 9.39
N HIS A 114 9.98 -10.20 8.85
CA HIS A 114 10.55 -9.98 7.52
C HIS A 114 9.48 -9.93 6.42
N LEU A 115 8.47 -10.83 6.46
CA LEU A 115 7.36 -10.78 5.51
C LEU A 115 6.51 -9.52 5.66
N ALA A 116 6.33 -9.02 6.89
CA ALA A 116 5.65 -7.75 7.12
C ALA A 116 6.46 -6.55 6.61
N GLN A 117 7.80 -6.58 6.70
CA GLN A 117 8.66 -5.58 6.08
C GLN A 117 8.52 -5.56 4.56
N ILE A 118 8.49 -6.76 3.96
CA ILE A 118 8.34 -6.91 2.50
C ILE A 118 6.99 -6.33 2.01
N ILE A 119 5.88 -6.61 2.68
CA ILE A 119 4.58 -6.08 2.25
C ILE A 119 4.49 -4.57 2.47
N CYS A 120 5.03 -4.04 3.56
CA CYS A 120 5.09 -2.59 3.81
C CYS A 120 5.89 -1.86 2.71
N ASP A 121 7.02 -2.43 2.33
CA ASP A 121 7.85 -1.89 1.24
C ASP A 121 7.17 -2.02 -0.12
N ALA A 122 6.45 -3.11 -0.37
CA ALA A 122 5.73 -3.34 -1.61
C ALA A 122 4.56 -2.35 -1.79
N ASP A 123 3.83 -2.08 -0.73
CA ASP A 123 2.71 -1.14 -0.70
C ASP A 123 3.16 0.29 -1.08
N LEU A 124 4.34 0.68 -0.66
CA LEU A 124 4.91 2.01 -0.86
C LEU A 124 6.11 2.04 -1.84
N ASP A 125 6.31 0.97 -2.62
CA ASP A 125 7.41 0.88 -3.60
C ASP A 125 7.37 2.02 -4.62
N TYR A 126 6.16 2.46 -5.01
CA TYR A 126 5.95 3.52 -6.00
C TYR A 126 6.59 4.85 -5.61
N LEU A 127 6.82 5.12 -4.33
CA LEU A 127 7.44 6.38 -3.86
C LEU A 127 8.84 6.60 -4.44
N GLY A 128 9.54 5.53 -4.82
CA GLY A 128 10.85 5.60 -5.47
C GLY A 128 10.86 5.08 -6.91
N ARG A 129 9.71 4.97 -7.56
CA ARG A 129 9.58 4.52 -8.95
C ARG A 129 9.52 5.68 -9.94
N PRO A 130 9.83 5.42 -11.24
CA PRO A 130 9.69 6.45 -12.29
C PRO A 130 8.26 6.91 -12.52
N ASP A 131 7.26 6.07 -12.22
CA ASP A 131 5.82 6.34 -12.32
C ASP A 131 5.20 6.91 -11.03
N PHE A 132 6.04 7.49 -10.14
CA PHE A 132 5.60 8.15 -8.91
C PHE A 132 4.51 9.22 -9.18
N GLU A 133 4.74 10.10 -10.15
CA GLU A 133 3.86 11.25 -10.39
C GLU A 133 2.42 10.83 -10.79
N PRO A 134 2.17 9.98 -11.80
CA PRO A 134 0.81 9.55 -12.11
C PRO A 134 0.14 8.78 -10.97
N ILE A 135 0.86 7.96 -10.22
CA ILE A 135 0.32 7.22 -9.09
C ILE A 135 -0.06 8.18 -7.94
N SER A 136 0.83 9.09 -7.60
CA SER A 136 0.61 10.15 -6.62
C SER A 136 -0.58 11.05 -6.97
N THR A 137 -0.72 11.40 -8.26
CA THR A 137 -1.86 12.17 -8.77
C THR A 137 -3.19 11.42 -8.59
N SER A 138 -3.21 10.11 -8.78
CA SER A 138 -4.42 9.31 -8.54
C SER A 138 -4.84 9.33 -7.06
N LEU A 139 -3.87 9.30 -6.13
CA LEU A 139 -4.16 9.45 -4.69
C LEU A 139 -4.68 10.87 -4.36
N PHE A 140 -4.10 11.91 -4.96
CA PHE A 140 -4.60 13.28 -4.81
C PHE A 140 -6.07 13.39 -5.25
N HIS A 141 -6.41 12.85 -6.42
CA HIS A 141 -7.80 12.84 -6.91
C HIS A 141 -8.72 12.06 -5.97
N GLU A 142 -8.26 10.94 -5.43
CA GLU A 142 -9.03 10.14 -4.48
C GLU A 142 -9.32 10.90 -3.19
N LEU A 143 -8.31 11.56 -2.61
CA LEU A 143 -8.46 12.36 -1.39
C LEU A 143 -9.33 13.59 -1.63
N THR A 144 -9.20 14.24 -2.78
CA THR A 144 -10.03 15.39 -3.18
C THR A 144 -11.50 14.98 -3.33
N ALA A 145 -11.79 13.87 -4.01
CA ALA A 145 -13.15 13.36 -4.15
C ALA A 145 -13.82 13.03 -2.81
N ARG A 146 -13.02 12.74 -1.78
CA ARG A 146 -13.47 12.49 -0.40
C ARG A 146 -13.43 13.71 0.51
N GLN A 147 -13.05 14.88 -0.01
CA GLN A 147 -12.89 16.11 0.76
C GLN A 147 -11.89 15.98 1.93
N LEU A 148 -10.88 15.11 1.77
CA LEU A 148 -9.82 14.87 2.75
C LEU A 148 -8.59 15.76 2.51
N ILE A 149 -8.51 16.39 1.35
CA ILE A 149 -7.48 17.39 1.00
C ILE A 149 -8.15 18.60 0.34
N ALA A 150 -7.72 19.80 0.70
CA ALA A 150 -8.38 21.01 0.27
C ALA A 150 -7.97 21.45 -1.15
N ASP A 151 -6.67 21.38 -1.45
CA ASP A 151 -6.08 21.87 -2.69
C ASP A 151 -4.71 21.22 -2.95
N GLU A 152 -4.11 21.59 -4.06
CA GLU A 152 -2.80 21.07 -4.49
C GLU A 152 -1.66 21.50 -3.55
N HIS A 153 -1.73 22.69 -2.96
CA HIS A 153 -0.74 23.14 -1.98
C HIS A 153 -0.74 22.26 -0.72
N ALA A 154 -1.92 22.01 -0.16
CA ALA A 154 -2.08 21.10 0.98
C ALA A 154 -1.64 19.67 0.63
N TRP A 155 -1.86 19.23 -0.62
CA TRP A 155 -1.38 17.95 -1.12
C TRP A 155 0.15 17.86 -1.11
N PHE A 156 0.86 18.84 -1.68
CA PHE A 156 2.32 18.84 -1.67
C PHE A 156 2.90 18.91 -0.26
N GLN A 157 2.25 19.66 0.65
CA GLN A 157 2.66 19.67 2.07
C GLN A 157 2.51 18.29 2.72
N LEU A 158 1.39 17.60 2.48
CA LEU A 158 1.14 16.24 2.97
C LEU A 158 2.18 15.26 2.41
N GLN A 159 2.43 15.31 1.10
CA GLN A 159 3.45 14.46 0.45
C GLN A 159 4.86 14.71 1.00
N ALA A 160 5.27 15.97 1.13
CA ALA A 160 6.58 16.31 1.67
C ALA A 160 6.75 15.76 3.10
N SER A 161 5.72 15.93 3.94
CA SER A 161 5.71 15.37 5.29
C SER A 161 5.80 13.85 5.26
N PHE A 162 4.98 13.18 4.46
CA PHE A 162 4.97 11.72 4.36
C PHE A 162 6.31 11.17 3.88
N LEU A 163 6.85 11.68 2.76
CA LEU A 163 8.14 11.25 2.20
C LEU A 163 9.31 11.47 3.16
N THR A 164 9.25 12.52 3.99
CA THR A 164 10.27 12.82 5.01
C THR A 164 10.30 11.77 6.11
N HIS A 165 9.13 11.31 6.58
CA HIS A 165 9.03 10.40 7.72
C HIS A 165 9.04 8.93 7.31
N HIS A 166 8.62 8.62 6.08
CA HIS A 166 8.64 7.26 5.55
C HIS A 166 10.07 6.75 5.34
N HIS A 167 10.32 5.50 5.71
CA HIS A 167 11.54 4.77 5.39
C HIS A 167 11.20 3.36 4.89
N TYR A 168 12.05 2.81 4.06
CA TYR A 168 11.95 1.42 3.64
C TYR A 168 12.62 0.50 4.65
N TRP A 169 12.16 -0.74 4.70
CA TRP A 169 12.52 -1.73 5.72
C TRP A 169 13.56 -2.74 5.23
N THR A 170 13.38 -3.25 4.00
CA THR A 170 14.26 -4.29 3.45
C THR A 170 15.49 -3.68 2.78
N ALA A 171 16.62 -4.42 2.83
CA ALA A 171 17.85 -3.98 2.20
C ALA A 171 17.69 -3.78 0.68
N THR A 172 16.91 -4.65 0.04
CA THR A 172 16.63 -4.58 -1.39
C THR A 172 15.87 -3.30 -1.75
N THR A 173 14.82 -2.95 -1.00
CA THR A 173 14.02 -1.74 -1.31
C THR A 173 14.80 -0.48 -0.98
N VAL A 174 15.54 -0.45 0.13
CA VAL A 174 16.44 0.66 0.45
C VAL A 174 17.40 0.92 -0.70
N ALA A 175 18.08 -0.12 -1.20
CA ALA A 175 19.04 0.00 -2.29
C ALA A 175 18.40 0.49 -3.60
N ARG A 176 17.17 0.05 -3.90
CA ARG A 176 16.48 0.36 -5.16
C ARG A 176 15.75 1.70 -5.14
N ARG A 177 15.17 2.08 -4.00
CA ARG A 177 14.13 3.13 -3.91
C ARG A 177 14.49 4.32 -3.04
N ALA A 178 15.44 4.22 -2.10
CA ALA A 178 15.71 5.33 -1.17
C ALA A 178 16.21 6.59 -1.90
N ALA A 179 17.16 6.46 -2.82
CA ALA A 179 17.70 7.62 -3.54
C ALA A 179 16.67 8.24 -4.51
N PRO A 180 15.93 7.48 -5.35
CA PRO A 180 14.84 8.05 -6.16
C PRO A 180 13.73 8.70 -5.31
N LYS A 181 13.30 8.09 -4.20
CA LYS A 181 12.33 8.70 -3.27
C LYS A 181 12.83 10.04 -2.74
N GLN A 182 14.11 10.14 -2.36
CA GLN A 182 14.69 11.41 -1.91
C GLN A 182 14.69 12.46 -3.02
N ALA A 183 14.91 12.07 -4.27
CA ALA A 183 14.79 13.00 -5.40
C ALA A 183 13.36 13.54 -5.58
N GLN A 184 12.33 12.69 -5.40
CA GLN A 184 10.92 13.13 -5.41
C GLN A 184 10.65 14.12 -4.27
N LEU A 185 11.10 13.82 -3.05
CA LEU A 185 10.98 14.75 -1.92
C LEU A 185 11.61 16.12 -2.23
N ASN A 186 12.83 16.13 -2.75
CA ASN A 186 13.55 17.37 -3.10
C ASN A 186 12.78 18.18 -4.16
N HIS A 187 12.19 17.49 -5.15
CA HIS A 187 11.36 18.14 -6.16
C HIS A 187 10.11 18.78 -5.55
N ILE A 188 9.38 18.07 -4.69
CA ILE A 188 8.19 18.59 -4.01
C ILE A 188 8.54 19.78 -3.11
N LEU A 189 9.64 19.72 -2.38
CA LEU A 189 10.10 20.84 -1.54
C LEU A 189 10.44 22.07 -2.38
N ALA A 190 11.01 21.90 -3.57
CA ALA A 190 11.28 23.00 -4.50
C ALA A 190 9.97 23.63 -5.03
N LEU A 191 8.95 22.82 -5.35
CA LEU A 191 7.62 23.30 -5.72
C LEU A 191 6.97 24.12 -4.59
N LEU A 192 7.04 23.63 -3.36
CA LEU A 192 6.52 24.34 -2.18
C LEU A 192 7.25 25.65 -1.93
N ALA A 193 8.58 25.68 -2.08
CA ALA A 193 9.38 26.91 -1.93
C ALA A 193 9.07 27.98 -2.98
N ALA A 194 8.67 27.54 -4.20
CA ALA A 194 8.27 28.43 -5.28
C ALA A 194 6.77 28.76 -5.28
N TRP A 195 6.00 28.26 -4.31
CA TRP A 195 4.55 28.44 -4.26
C TRP A 195 4.19 29.90 -4.04
N PRO A 196 3.24 30.47 -4.81
CA PRO A 196 2.85 31.86 -4.66
C PRO A 196 2.30 32.14 -3.27
N SER A 197 2.82 33.15 -2.58
CA SER A 197 2.26 33.58 -1.30
C SER A 197 0.82 34.07 -1.47
N PRO A 198 -0.14 33.68 -0.60
CA PRO A 198 -1.48 34.23 -0.65
C PRO A 198 -1.40 35.74 -0.45
N GLY A 199 -1.67 36.52 -1.48
CA GLY A 199 -1.66 38.00 -1.43
C GLY A 199 -0.72 38.71 -2.42
N ALA A 200 -0.03 38.02 -3.34
CA ALA A 200 0.86 38.64 -4.33
C ALA A 200 0.14 39.00 -5.66
N THR A 201 -1.18 39.09 -5.66
CA THR A 201 -1.94 39.69 -6.80
C THR A 201 -2.15 41.17 -6.51
N GLN A 202 -1.30 42.03 -7.13
CA GLN A 202 -1.59 43.44 -7.31
C GLN A 202 -2.65 43.63 -8.38
#